data_749dbc4c2c5ce9937db9ac9c5c03b81e
#
_entry.id   749dbc4c2c5ce9937db9ac9c5c03b81e
#
_cell.length_a   1.000
_cell.length_b   1.000
_cell.length_c   1.000
_cell.angle_alpha   90.00
_cell.angle_beta   90.00
_cell.angle_gamma   90.00
#
_symmetry.space_group_name_H-M   'P 1'
#
loop_
_entity.id
_entity.type
_entity.pdbx_description
1 polymer ?
#
loop_
_entity_poly.entity_id
_entity_poly.type
_entity_poly.pdbx_seq_one_letter_code
_entity_poly.pdbx_strand_id
1 'polypeptide(L)'
;MVEVRPAVPGDEETIASLILEAFAPFRDEYTADAFEYTAAKADRIRERFDEGPMWIAEIDGQPVGTVSGLPEEERFYIRSMAIKPSAQRGGIGQRLLEVLETFARDAEFEKLYLYTTFVLPGAKRLYEKNGFYVLRETPPEEWYNMGGLEMEKLIEDVIRS
;
A
#
# COMPACT_ATOMS: atom_id res chain seq x y z
N MET A 1 -7.77 9.94 17.07
CA MET A 1 -7.70 8.47 17.00
C MET A 1 -7.90 8.00 15.57
N VAL A 2 -7.05 7.08 15.11
CA VAL A 2 -7.12 6.59 13.75
C VAL A 2 -8.15 5.47 13.64
N GLU A 3 -9.05 5.63 12.68
CA GLU A 3 -10.01 4.56 12.36
C GLU A 3 -9.76 4.12 10.92
N VAL A 4 -9.78 2.82 10.69
CA VAL A 4 -9.60 2.26 9.36
C VAL A 4 -10.88 1.56 8.95
N ARG A 5 -11.40 1.92 7.79
CA ARG A 5 -12.61 1.30 7.26
C ARG A 5 -12.39 0.74 5.86
N PRO A 6 -13.15 -0.26 5.45
CA PRO A 6 -13.10 -0.69 4.05
C PRO A 6 -13.58 0.45 3.15
N ALA A 7 -12.91 0.61 2.02
CA ALA A 7 -13.36 1.54 1.00
C ALA A 7 -14.54 0.94 0.25
N VAL A 8 -15.45 1.78 -0.21
CA VAL A 8 -16.62 1.36 -0.97
C VAL A 8 -16.72 2.18 -2.25
N PRO A 9 -17.47 1.71 -3.25
CA PRO A 9 -17.69 2.52 -4.45
C PRO A 9 -18.25 3.90 -4.06
N GLY A 10 -17.63 4.93 -4.61
CA GLY A 10 -17.87 6.31 -4.22
C GLY A 10 -16.65 6.93 -3.57
N ASP A 11 -15.70 6.12 -3.10
CA ASP A 11 -14.47 6.60 -2.47
C ASP A 11 -13.34 6.85 -3.48
N GLU A 12 -13.58 6.63 -4.76
CA GLU A 12 -12.52 6.67 -5.77
C GLU A 12 -11.73 7.97 -5.80
N GLU A 13 -12.44 9.08 -5.79
CA GLU A 13 -11.76 10.38 -5.86
C GLU A 13 -10.97 10.68 -4.59
N THR A 14 -11.50 10.28 -3.45
CA THR A 14 -10.80 10.43 -2.18
C THR A 14 -9.50 9.63 -2.18
N ILE A 15 -9.56 8.37 -2.63
CA ILE A 15 -8.38 7.51 -2.69
C ILE A 15 -7.37 8.07 -3.67
N ALA A 16 -7.81 8.47 -4.86
CA ALA A 16 -6.91 9.04 -5.86
C ALA A 16 -6.23 10.31 -5.34
N SER A 17 -6.95 11.14 -4.62
CA SER A 17 -6.42 12.36 -4.04
C SER A 17 -5.38 12.07 -2.97
N LEU A 18 -5.65 11.08 -2.11
CA LEU A 18 -4.69 10.67 -1.07
C LEU A 18 -3.38 10.18 -1.69
N ILE A 19 -3.49 9.36 -2.73
CA ILE A 19 -2.31 8.83 -3.41
C ILE A 19 -1.53 9.97 -4.07
N LEU A 20 -2.22 10.86 -4.77
CA LEU A 20 -1.54 11.97 -5.43
C LEU A 20 -0.84 12.87 -4.43
N GLU A 21 -1.50 13.23 -3.33
CA GLU A 21 -0.89 14.07 -2.32
C GLU A 21 0.35 13.43 -1.71
N ALA A 22 0.32 12.11 -1.50
CA ALA A 22 1.43 11.40 -0.88
C ALA A 22 2.64 11.31 -1.82
N PHE A 23 2.42 11.15 -3.12
CA PHE A 23 3.50 10.92 -4.07
C PHE A 23 3.94 12.13 -4.87
N ALA A 24 3.10 13.17 -4.98
CA ALA A 24 3.45 14.37 -5.72
C ALA A 24 4.78 15.01 -5.31
N PRO A 25 5.15 15.03 -4.02
CA PRO A 25 6.44 15.58 -3.62
C PRO A 25 7.64 14.86 -4.23
N PHE A 26 7.45 13.62 -4.67
CA PHE A 26 8.53 12.80 -5.24
C PHE A 26 8.43 12.68 -6.76
N ARG A 27 7.54 13.44 -7.40
CA ARG A 27 7.30 13.33 -8.84
C ARG A 27 8.58 13.37 -9.67
N ASP A 28 9.49 14.27 -9.34
CA ASP A 28 10.72 14.45 -10.13
C ASP A 28 11.70 13.29 -9.96
N GLU A 29 11.50 12.44 -8.96
CA GLU A 29 12.35 11.27 -8.73
C GLU A 29 11.79 10.01 -9.38
N TYR A 30 10.58 10.10 -9.95
CA TYR A 30 9.93 8.98 -10.65
C TYR A 30 10.08 9.15 -12.15
N THR A 31 10.17 8.02 -12.86
CA THR A 31 9.99 8.09 -14.31
C THR A 31 8.53 8.45 -14.58
N ALA A 32 8.25 9.04 -15.74
CA ALA A 32 6.89 9.45 -16.07
C ALA A 32 5.91 8.29 -15.99
N ASP A 33 6.29 7.14 -16.55
CA ASP A 33 5.41 5.96 -16.56
C ASP A 33 5.20 5.39 -15.15
N ALA A 34 6.26 5.38 -14.33
CA ALA A 34 6.15 4.90 -12.95
C ALA A 34 5.23 5.80 -12.15
N PHE A 35 5.34 7.12 -12.33
CA PHE A 35 4.50 8.06 -11.59
C PHE A 35 3.04 7.92 -12.01
N GLU A 36 2.78 7.78 -13.31
CA GLU A 36 1.43 7.61 -13.81
C GLU A 36 0.78 6.35 -13.23
N TYR A 37 1.51 5.25 -13.16
CA TYR A 37 1.00 4.04 -12.55
C TYR A 37 0.75 4.23 -11.05
N THR A 38 1.69 4.87 -10.35
CA THR A 38 1.61 5.05 -8.89
C THR A 38 0.48 6.00 -8.51
N ALA A 39 0.37 7.12 -9.20
CA ALA A 39 -0.64 8.14 -8.93
C ALA A 39 -1.91 7.85 -9.74
N ALA A 40 -2.50 6.69 -9.50
CA ALA A 40 -3.68 6.23 -10.23
C ALA A 40 -4.84 7.21 -10.05
N LYS A 41 -5.56 7.47 -11.15
CA LYS A 41 -6.71 8.37 -11.14
C LYS A 41 -7.98 7.65 -10.73
N ALA A 42 -9.03 8.41 -10.47
CA ALA A 42 -10.26 7.87 -9.92
C ALA A 42 -10.88 6.75 -10.76
N ASP A 43 -10.82 6.85 -12.09
CA ASP A 43 -11.37 5.81 -12.96
C ASP A 43 -10.60 4.51 -12.82
N ARG A 44 -9.28 4.57 -12.66
CA ARG A 44 -8.47 3.36 -12.43
C ARG A 44 -8.74 2.80 -11.04
N ILE A 45 -8.93 3.67 -10.05
CA ILE A 45 -9.27 3.20 -8.69
C ILE A 45 -10.62 2.48 -8.72
N ARG A 46 -11.57 2.98 -9.51
CA ARG A 46 -12.87 2.33 -9.63
C ARG A 46 -12.73 0.90 -10.12
N GLU A 47 -11.84 0.66 -11.11
CA GLU A 47 -11.59 -0.68 -11.60
C GLU A 47 -10.98 -1.59 -10.53
N ARG A 48 -10.18 -1.01 -9.62
CA ARG A 48 -9.52 -1.79 -8.59
C ARG A 48 -10.48 -2.40 -7.57
N PHE A 49 -11.70 -1.88 -7.44
CA PHE A 49 -12.69 -2.49 -6.54
C PHE A 49 -13.02 -3.93 -6.96
N ASP A 50 -12.87 -4.23 -8.26
CA ASP A 50 -13.09 -5.59 -8.74
C ASP A 50 -11.85 -6.47 -8.61
N GLU A 51 -10.70 -5.88 -8.29
CA GLU A 51 -9.44 -6.61 -8.18
C GLU A 51 -9.14 -7.06 -6.76
N GLY A 52 -9.58 -6.32 -5.77
CA GLY A 52 -9.31 -6.66 -4.39
C GLY A 52 -9.76 -5.57 -3.43
N PRO A 53 -9.61 -5.81 -2.13
CA PRO A 53 -10.08 -4.85 -1.12
C PRO A 53 -9.19 -3.62 -1.02
N MET A 54 -9.78 -2.51 -0.59
CA MET A 54 -9.08 -1.27 -0.30
C MET A 54 -9.59 -0.72 1.02
N TRP A 55 -8.75 0.03 1.71
CA TRP A 55 -9.09 0.62 3.00
C TRP A 55 -8.74 2.10 3.03
N ILE A 56 -9.47 2.84 3.84
CA ILE A 56 -9.20 4.25 4.10
C ILE A 56 -9.01 4.44 5.60
N ALA A 57 -7.94 5.13 5.97
CA ALA A 57 -7.72 5.54 7.35
C ALA A 57 -8.25 6.96 7.53
N GLU A 58 -8.93 7.20 8.64
CA GLU A 58 -9.52 8.49 8.94
C GLU A 58 -9.15 8.95 10.35
N ILE A 59 -9.04 10.26 10.52
CA ILE A 59 -8.91 10.87 11.84
C ILE A 59 -10.04 11.88 11.93
N ASP A 60 -10.91 11.71 12.93
CA ASP A 60 -12.08 12.56 13.11
C ASP A 60 -12.91 12.70 11.83
N GLY A 61 -13.08 11.58 11.14
CA GLY A 61 -13.86 11.55 9.91
C GLY A 61 -13.15 12.06 8.66
N GLN A 62 -11.90 12.53 8.79
CA GLN A 62 -11.15 13.05 7.64
C GLN A 62 -10.22 11.99 7.10
N PRO A 63 -10.27 11.68 5.79
CA PRO A 63 -9.38 10.71 5.20
C PRO A 63 -7.92 11.17 5.27
N VAL A 64 -7.04 10.30 5.75
CA VAL A 64 -5.62 10.62 5.90
C VAL A 64 -4.70 9.59 5.28
N GLY A 65 -5.21 8.41 4.92
CA GLY A 65 -4.39 7.38 4.31
C GLY A 65 -5.20 6.32 3.63
N THR A 66 -4.54 5.51 2.80
CA THR A 66 -5.19 4.42 2.08
C THR A 66 -4.20 3.31 1.78
N VAL A 67 -4.70 2.11 1.57
CA VAL A 67 -3.91 0.97 1.10
C VAL A 67 -4.85 0.02 0.37
N SER A 68 -4.33 -0.69 -0.64
CA SER A 68 -5.11 -1.72 -1.32
C SER A 68 -4.36 -3.03 -1.34
N GLY A 69 -5.10 -4.13 -1.48
CA GLY A 69 -4.55 -5.45 -1.60
C GLY A 69 -5.06 -6.13 -2.87
N LEU A 70 -4.17 -6.90 -3.48
CA LEU A 70 -4.49 -7.65 -4.69
C LEU A 70 -4.16 -9.13 -4.46
N PRO A 71 -5.17 -10.00 -4.48
CA PRO A 71 -4.90 -11.44 -4.33
C PRO A 71 -4.08 -11.97 -5.50
N GLU A 72 -3.00 -12.67 -5.21
CA GLU A 72 -2.15 -13.31 -6.22
C GLU A 72 -1.76 -14.70 -5.74
N GLU A 73 -2.60 -15.69 -6.03
CA GLU A 73 -2.40 -17.07 -5.60
C GLU A 73 -2.23 -17.17 -4.08
N GLU A 74 -1.07 -17.61 -3.59
CA GLU A 74 -0.88 -17.75 -2.14
C GLU A 74 -0.42 -16.48 -1.45
N ARG A 75 -0.16 -15.39 -2.22
CA ARG A 75 0.30 -14.13 -1.64
C ARG A 75 -0.72 -13.02 -1.83
N PHE A 76 -0.70 -12.08 -0.89
CA PHE A 76 -1.55 -10.91 -0.94
C PHE A 76 -0.65 -9.71 -1.22
N TYR A 77 -0.82 -9.07 -2.39
CA TYR A 77 0.04 -7.99 -2.83
C TYR A 77 -0.47 -6.66 -2.27
N ILE A 78 0.37 -5.99 -1.47
CA ILE A 78 0.06 -4.68 -0.92
C ILE A 78 0.39 -3.63 -1.97
N ARG A 79 -0.61 -2.84 -2.33
CA ARG A 79 -0.47 -1.85 -3.39
C ARG A 79 -0.94 -0.49 -2.92
N SER A 80 -0.22 0.56 -3.35
CA SER A 80 -0.66 1.95 -3.15
C SER A 80 -0.89 2.34 -1.69
N MET A 81 0.07 2.00 -0.82
CA MET A 81 0.07 2.53 0.54
C MET A 81 0.39 4.02 0.46
N ALA A 82 -0.52 4.86 0.89
CA ALA A 82 -0.34 6.31 0.80
C ALA A 82 -0.88 7.00 2.04
N ILE A 83 -0.10 7.92 2.58
CA ILE A 83 -0.47 8.67 3.77
C ILE A 83 -0.28 10.15 3.49
N LYS A 84 -1.27 10.96 3.79
CA LYS A 84 -1.18 12.41 3.63
C LYS A 84 0.10 12.93 4.29
N PRO A 85 0.86 13.82 3.62
CA PRO A 85 2.08 14.33 4.22
C PRO A 85 1.87 14.95 5.60
N SER A 86 0.76 15.65 5.81
CA SER A 86 0.45 16.27 7.09
C SER A 86 0.14 15.25 8.19
N ALA A 87 -0.13 14.00 7.82
CA ALA A 87 -0.51 12.96 8.78
C ALA A 87 0.56 11.89 8.96
N GLN A 88 1.71 12.02 8.29
CA GLN A 88 2.80 11.10 8.48
C GLN A 88 3.33 11.22 9.90
N ARG A 89 3.85 10.15 10.45
CA ARG A 89 4.31 10.04 11.84
C ARG A 89 3.22 9.79 12.87
N GLY A 90 1.97 9.65 12.44
CA GLY A 90 0.87 9.35 13.35
C GLY A 90 0.57 7.87 13.51
N GLY A 91 1.44 6.99 13.02
CA GLY A 91 1.21 5.56 13.12
C GLY A 91 0.18 5.03 12.14
N ILE A 92 -0.20 5.83 11.15
CA ILE A 92 -1.27 5.46 10.20
C ILE A 92 -0.85 4.29 9.32
N GLY A 93 0.40 4.32 8.83
CA GLY A 93 0.90 3.21 8.01
C GLY A 93 0.91 1.90 8.77
N GLN A 94 1.32 1.95 10.03
CA GLN A 94 1.30 0.78 10.92
C GLN A 94 -0.12 0.25 11.06
N ARG A 95 -1.08 1.14 11.29
CA ARG A 95 -2.47 0.75 11.47
C ARG A 95 -3.07 0.14 10.20
N LEU A 96 -2.76 0.72 9.05
CA LEU A 96 -3.22 0.18 7.76
C LEU A 96 -2.65 -1.21 7.52
N LEU A 97 -1.35 -1.41 7.81
CA LEU A 97 -0.73 -2.73 7.67
C LEU A 97 -1.38 -3.76 8.57
N GLU A 98 -1.70 -3.39 9.81
CA GLU A 98 -2.34 -4.31 10.75
C GLU A 98 -3.70 -4.78 10.24
N VAL A 99 -4.50 -3.87 9.73
CA VAL A 99 -5.82 -4.20 9.20
C VAL A 99 -5.71 -5.09 7.97
N LEU A 100 -4.80 -4.74 7.06
CA LEU A 100 -4.60 -5.50 5.84
C LEU A 100 -4.07 -6.91 6.15
N GLU A 101 -3.14 -7.03 7.08
CA GLU A 101 -2.61 -8.34 7.46
C GLU A 101 -3.67 -9.22 8.11
N THR A 102 -4.54 -8.62 8.94
CA THR A 102 -5.63 -9.37 9.55
C THR A 102 -6.56 -9.91 8.47
N PHE A 103 -6.88 -9.08 7.48
CA PHE A 103 -7.70 -9.54 6.36
C PHE A 103 -7.04 -10.70 5.62
N ALA A 104 -5.75 -10.57 5.32
CA ALA A 104 -5.03 -11.60 4.58
C ALA A 104 -4.95 -12.91 5.36
N ARG A 105 -4.76 -12.82 6.68
CA ARG A 105 -4.72 -14.00 7.53
C ARG A 105 -6.08 -14.70 7.55
N ASP A 106 -7.14 -13.93 7.71
CA ASP A 106 -8.49 -14.50 7.75
C ASP A 106 -8.89 -15.11 6.42
N ALA A 107 -8.35 -14.60 5.32
CA ALA A 107 -8.58 -15.12 3.98
C ALA A 107 -7.61 -16.24 3.61
N GLU A 108 -6.76 -16.64 4.57
CA GLU A 108 -5.83 -17.77 4.44
C GLU A 108 -4.72 -17.59 3.42
N PHE A 109 -4.28 -16.35 3.17
CA PHE A 109 -3.09 -16.12 2.38
C PHE A 109 -1.85 -16.51 3.17
N GLU A 110 -0.85 -17.04 2.50
CA GLU A 110 0.36 -17.52 3.17
C GLU A 110 1.36 -16.40 3.41
N LYS A 111 1.34 -15.36 2.59
CA LYS A 111 2.31 -14.28 2.72
C LYS A 111 1.80 -12.97 2.15
N LEU A 112 2.42 -11.89 2.65
CA LEU A 112 2.24 -10.55 2.11
C LEU A 112 3.43 -10.24 1.22
N TYR A 113 3.18 -9.50 0.14
CA TYR A 113 4.20 -9.13 -0.83
C TYR A 113 4.02 -7.68 -1.22
N LEU A 114 5.12 -6.98 -1.44
CA LEU A 114 5.06 -5.59 -1.92
C LEU A 114 6.28 -5.26 -2.76
N TYR A 115 6.14 -4.18 -3.51
CA TYR A 115 7.23 -3.54 -4.23
C TYR A 115 7.30 -2.08 -3.75
N THR A 116 8.48 -1.59 -3.44
CA THR A 116 8.68 -0.19 -3.07
C THR A 116 9.88 0.38 -3.80
N THR A 117 9.82 1.66 -4.18
CA THR A 117 10.92 2.30 -4.87
C THR A 117 11.95 2.79 -3.85
N PHE A 118 13.17 3.09 -4.34
CA PHE A 118 14.23 3.60 -3.47
C PHE A 118 14.00 5.04 -3.02
N VAL A 119 13.10 5.76 -3.69
CA VAL A 119 12.94 7.20 -3.43
C VAL A 119 12.01 7.54 -2.27
N LEU A 120 11.31 6.56 -1.72
CA LEU A 120 10.36 6.82 -0.63
C LEU A 120 11.04 6.73 0.73
N PRO A 121 11.23 7.87 1.41
CA PRO A 121 11.91 7.84 2.71
C PRO A 121 11.06 7.11 3.74
N GLY A 122 11.71 6.25 4.50
CA GLY A 122 11.04 5.53 5.57
C GLY A 122 10.19 4.34 5.17
N ALA A 123 9.93 4.14 3.86
CA ALA A 123 9.10 3.01 3.44
C ALA A 123 9.73 1.67 3.82
N LYS A 124 10.99 1.48 3.44
CA LYS A 124 11.69 0.23 3.76
C LYS A 124 11.70 -0.02 5.28
N ARG A 125 11.95 1.05 6.06
CA ARG A 125 12.00 0.92 7.51
C ARG A 125 10.65 0.52 8.08
N LEU A 126 9.57 1.11 7.57
CA LEU A 126 8.22 0.76 8.03
C LEU A 126 7.96 -0.72 7.81
N TYR A 127 8.28 -1.22 6.62
CA TYR A 127 8.02 -2.61 6.31
C TYR A 127 8.92 -3.54 7.11
N GLU A 128 10.20 -3.24 7.23
CA GLU A 128 11.12 -4.07 8.03
C GLU A 128 10.68 -4.12 9.49
N LYS A 129 10.25 -2.99 10.03
CA LYS A 129 9.75 -2.93 11.40
C LYS A 129 8.53 -3.83 11.61
N ASN A 130 7.80 -4.10 10.55
CA ASN A 130 6.61 -4.94 10.60
C ASN A 130 6.86 -6.37 10.15
N GLY A 131 8.12 -6.77 10.06
CA GLY A 131 8.46 -8.16 9.79
C GLY A 131 8.70 -8.51 8.33
N PHE A 132 8.70 -7.53 7.45
CA PHE A 132 9.03 -7.78 6.04
C PHE A 132 10.53 -7.90 5.86
N TYR A 133 10.93 -8.74 4.92
CA TYR A 133 12.34 -8.86 4.55
C TYR A 133 12.48 -8.62 3.05
N VAL A 134 13.67 -8.20 2.63
CA VAL A 134 13.95 -7.94 1.22
C VAL A 134 14.06 -9.27 0.48
N LEU A 135 13.24 -9.44 -0.54
CA LEU A 135 13.26 -10.62 -1.38
C LEU A 135 14.31 -10.47 -2.47
N ARG A 136 14.31 -9.32 -3.14
CA ARG A 136 15.34 -8.98 -4.12
C ARG A 136 15.23 -7.51 -4.51
N GLU A 137 16.29 -7.00 -5.16
CA GLU A 137 16.21 -5.69 -5.80
C GLU A 137 15.59 -5.89 -7.18
N THR A 138 14.64 -5.04 -7.51
CA THR A 138 13.97 -5.10 -8.81
C THR A 138 14.79 -4.30 -9.82
N PRO A 139 15.26 -4.92 -10.92
CA PRO A 139 15.97 -4.17 -11.95
C PRO A 139 15.05 -3.12 -12.57
N PRO A 140 15.59 -1.94 -12.94
CA PRO A 140 14.75 -0.87 -13.51
C PRO A 140 13.92 -1.32 -14.71
N GLU A 141 14.46 -2.17 -15.57
CA GLU A 141 13.77 -2.61 -16.78
C GLU A 141 12.55 -3.48 -16.49
N GLU A 142 12.39 -3.97 -15.27
CA GLU A 142 11.22 -4.79 -14.92
C GLU A 142 10.04 -3.98 -14.41
N TRP A 143 10.27 -2.69 -14.08
CA TRP A 143 9.18 -1.87 -13.56
C TRP A 143 9.38 -0.42 -13.98
N TYR A 144 8.84 -0.06 -15.13
CA TYR A 144 8.78 1.32 -15.64
C TYR A 144 10.11 2.08 -15.59
N ASN A 145 11.23 1.37 -15.78
CA ASN A 145 12.58 1.93 -15.72
C ASN A 145 12.90 2.60 -14.38
N MET A 146 12.38 2.03 -13.31
CA MET A 146 12.60 2.53 -11.96
C MET A 146 12.95 1.39 -11.02
N GLY A 147 14.15 1.46 -10.43
CA GLY A 147 14.60 0.42 -9.50
C GLY A 147 13.90 0.48 -8.16
N GLY A 148 13.85 -0.64 -7.48
CA GLY A 148 13.24 -0.73 -6.17
C GLY A 148 13.52 -2.04 -5.48
N LEU A 149 12.71 -2.33 -4.49
CA LEU A 149 12.83 -3.54 -3.68
C LEU A 149 11.52 -4.30 -3.69
N GLU A 150 11.62 -5.62 -3.82
CA GLU A 150 10.49 -6.50 -3.55
C GLU A 150 10.68 -7.03 -2.14
N MET A 151 9.63 -6.95 -1.35
CA MET A 151 9.65 -7.38 0.04
C MET A 151 8.51 -8.33 0.32
N GLU A 152 8.71 -9.18 1.31
CA GLU A 152 7.76 -10.23 1.61
C GLU A 152 7.70 -10.45 3.11
N LYS A 153 6.54 -10.89 3.59
CA LYS A 153 6.37 -11.29 4.98
C LYS A 153 5.53 -12.55 5.02
N LEU A 154 6.00 -13.58 5.72
CA LEU A 154 5.20 -14.78 5.93
C LEU A 154 4.13 -14.47 6.97
N ILE A 155 2.90 -14.87 6.69
CA ILE A 155 1.79 -14.69 7.63
C ILE A 155 1.79 -15.87 8.58
N GLU A 156 2.04 -15.57 9.85
CA GLU A 156 2.03 -16.61 10.84
C GLU A 156 0.61 -17.01 11.18
N ASP A 157 0.39 -18.30 11.26
CA ASP A 157 -0.89 -18.79 11.71
C ASP A 157 -1.05 -18.50 13.19
N VAL A 158 -2.12 -17.79 13.51
CA VAL A 158 -2.42 -17.53 14.90
C VAL A 158 -2.89 -18.81 15.52
N ILE A 159 -1.99 -19.42 16.26
CA ILE A 159 -2.35 -20.53 17.11
C ILE A 159 -3.17 -21.62 16.49
N ARG A 160 -2.52 -22.59 16.07
CA ARG A 160 -3.14 -23.80 15.60
C ARG A 160 -3.19 -24.85 16.68
N SER A 161 -3.19 -24.45 17.87
CA SER A 161 -3.29 -25.44 18.94
C SER A 161 -4.70 -25.56 19.42
#